data_29f980fec84e3efff2dc5cba3cb1e7e6
#
_entry.id   29f980fec84e3efff2dc5cba3cb1e7e6
#
_cell.length_a   1.000
_cell.length_b   1.000
_cell.length_c   1.000
_cell.angle_alpha   90.00
_cell.angle_beta   90.00
_cell.angle_gamma   90.00
#
_symmetry.space_group_name_H-M   'P 1'
#
loop_
_entity.id
_entity.type
_entity.pdbx_description
1 polymer ?
#
loop_
_entity_poly.entity_id
_entity_poly.type
_entity_poly.pdbx_seq_one_letter_code
_entity_poly.pdbx_strand_id
1 'polypeptide(L)'
;AVKDGAFQITYTGSGDADTFDTAVKALVESCVYKDANEAEKALSLYRTVASEFAQEGGENGSLYKTVTEQKGSAEDLANALTYLFVQNGISADRVSGMVGESKRSWTAAELSGNRYHFDAAAEKHATDGHGLQYFGMSDEARGKAGSPAPYTVGEGSYAVQQDTLSTDTKFDAVFADVKDFTVDVYGHFVYLSTESSEDGYQNSIGTESFTAAVG
;
A
#
# COMPACT_ATOMS: atom_id res chain seq x y z
N ALA A 1 6.56 11.20 -13.66
CA ALA A 1 5.54 12.23 -13.55
C ALA A 1 4.17 11.64 -13.90
N VAL A 2 3.10 12.08 -13.26
CA VAL A 2 1.72 11.75 -13.65
C VAL A 2 1.19 12.92 -14.46
N LYS A 3 0.64 12.64 -15.62
CA LYS A 3 -0.01 13.63 -16.48
C LYS A 3 -1.30 13.02 -17.01
N ASP A 4 -2.40 13.76 -16.88
CA ASP A 4 -3.73 13.31 -17.33
C ASP A 4 -4.13 11.93 -16.76
N GLY A 5 -3.79 11.65 -15.49
CA GLY A 5 -4.06 10.37 -14.85
C GLY A 5 -3.18 9.20 -15.28
N ALA A 6 -2.16 9.44 -16.11
CA ALA A 6 -1.24 8.41 -16.55
C ALA A 6 0.19 8.64 -16.03
N PHE A 7 0.87 7.58 -15.67
CA PHE A 7 2.29 7.63 -15.35
C PHE A 7 3.10 7.90 -16.63
N GLN A 8 3.92 8.96 -16.58
CA GLN A 8 4.89 9.23 -17.62
C GLN A 8 6.27 8.82 -17.13
N ILE A 9 6.82 7.77 -17.72
CA ILE A 9 8.17 7.28 -17.42
C ILE A 9 9.08 7.72 -18.58
N THR A 10 10.12 8.45 -18.24
CA THR A 10 11.17 8.84 -19.21
C THR A 10 12.38 7.97 -18.95
N TYR A 11 12.78 7.22 -19.96
CA TYR A 11 14.00 6.43 -19.93
C TYR A 11 15.16 7.24 -20.54
N THR A 12 16.31 7.18 -19.91
CA THR A 12 17.50 7.91 -20.35
C THR A 12 18.58 7.00 -20.96
N GLY A 13 18.46 5.70 -20.73
CA GLY A 13 19.38 4.68 -21.21
C GLY A 13 18.75 3.75 -22.26
N SER A 14 19.57 3.23 -23.17
CA SER A 14 19.19 2.17 -24.09
C SER A 14 18.94 0.88 -23.30
N GLY A 15 17.75 0.30 -23.41
CA GLY A 15 17.35 -0.91 -22.69
C GLY A 15 16.76 -0.68 -21.31
N ASP A 16 16.68 0.56 -20.81
CA ASP A 16 16.07 0.85 -19.50
C ASP A 16 14.58 0.46 -19.46
N ALA A 17 13.86 0.64 -20.57
CA ALA A 17 12.45 0.24 -20.68
C ALA A 17 12.30 -1.27 -20.50
N ASP A 18 13.06 -2.07 -21.24
CA ASP A 18 12.99 -3.53 -21.18
C ASP A 18 13.40 -4.05 -19.79
N THR A 19 14.39 -3.42 -19.16
CA THR A 19 14.85 -3.75 -17.81
C THR A 19 13.75 -3.43 -16.79
N PHE A 20 13.11 -2.28 -16.90
CA PHE A 20 12.05 -1.87 -16.00
C PHE A 20 10.81 -2.78 -16.15
N ASP A 21 10.35 -3.02 -17.37
CA ASP A 21 9.21 -3.87 -17.64
C ASP A 21 9.45 -5.31 -17.16
N THR A 22 10.68 -5.82 -17.33
CA THR A 22 11.08 -7.13 -16.82
C THR A 22 11.05 -7.16 -15.28
N ALA A 23 11.55 -6.13 -14.60
CA ALA A 23 11.53 -6.03 -13.15
C ALA A 23 10.11 -5.95 -12.60
N VAL A 24 9.25 -5.12 -13.21
CA VAL A 24 7.83 -5.01 -12.83
C VAL A 24 7.13 -6.35 -12.98
N LYS A 25 7.31 -7.00 -14.13
CA LYS A 25 6.69 -8.30 -14.39
C LYS A 25 7.14 -9.36 -13.39
N ALA A 26 8.45 -9.48 -13.15
CA ALA A 26 9.00 -10.44 -12.20
C ALA A 26 8.47 -10.21 -10.78
N LEU A 27 8.38 -8.94 -10.36
CA LEU A 27 7.85 -8.57 -9.05
C LEU A 27 6.37 -8.96 -8.92
N VAL A 28 5.55 -8.63 -9.90
CA VAL A 28 4.11 -8.98 -9.89
C VAL A 28 3.92 -10.50 -9.91
N GLU A 29 4.63 -11.21 -10.77
CA GLU A 29 4.56 -12.69 -10.85
C GLU A 29 5.03 -13.38 -9.56
N SER A 30 5.90 -12.73 -8.78
CA SER A 30 6.38 -13.30 -7.49
C SER A 30 5.38 -13.18 -6.35
N CYS A 31 4.46 -12.21 -6.40
CA CYS A 31 3.58 -11.91 -5.26
C CYS A 31 2.08 -12.02 -5.56
N VAL A 32 1.66 -11.84 -6.81
CA VAL A 32 0.23 -11.89 -7.19
C VAL A 32 -0.10 -13.24 -7.80
N TYR A 33 -0.97 -14.01 -7.17
CA TYR A 33 -1.40 -15.29 -7.74
C TYR A 33 -2.39 -15.09 -8.90
N LYS A 34 -2.50 -16.10 -9.76
CA LYS A 34 -3.11 -16.01 -11.09
C LYS A 34 -4.55 -15.49 -11.12
N ASP A 35 -5.37 -15.94 -10.18
CA ASP A 35 -6.81 -15.65 -10.18
C ASP A 35 -7.18 -14.64 -9.06
N ALA A 36 -6.20 -13.87 -8.57
CA ALA A 36 -6.42 -12.88 -7.52
C ALA A 36 -7.45 -11.83 -7.95
N ASN A 37 -8.42 -11.57 -7.08
CA ASN A 37 -9.34 -10.46 -7.25
C ASN A 37 -8.64 -9.11 -6.95
N GLU A 38 -9.35 -8.00 -7.13
CA GLU A 38 -8.78 -6.66 -6.98
C GLU A 38 -8.21 -6.40 -5.58
N ALA A 39 -8.94 -6.79 -4.52
CA ALA A 39 -8.49 -6.60 -3.14
C ALA A 39 -7.29 -7.50 -2.78
N GLU A 40 -7.27 -8.73 -3.28
CA GLU A 40 -6.16 -9.66 -3.10
C GLU A 40 -4.89 -9.21 -3.83
N LYS A 41 -5.04 -8.64 -5.03
CA LYS A 41 -3.93 -7.98 -5.74
C LYS A 41 -3.39 -6.80 -4.94
N ALA A 42 -4.29 -5.94 -4.45
CA ALA A 42 -3.90 -4.79 -3.63
C ALA A 42 -3.14 -5.24 -2.38
N LEU A 43 -3.62 -6.27 -1.68
CA LEU A 43 -2.98 -6.82 -0.50
C LEU A 43 -1.57 -7.34 -0.79
N SER A 44 -1.43 -8.15 -1.85
CA SER A 44 -0.15 -8.75 -2.22
C SER A 44 0.88 -7.69 -2.63
N LEU A 45 0.49 -6.73 -3.47
CA LEU A 45 1.36 -5.63 -3.90
C LEU A 45 1.73 -4.70 -2.75
N TYR A 46 0.77 -4.37 -1.89
CA TYR A 46 1.00 -3.56 -0.69
C TYR A 46 2.01 -4.21 0.23
N ARG A 47 1.79 -5.51 0.56
CA ARG A 47 2.71 -6.26 1.41
C ARG A 47 4.12 -6.25 0.83
N THR A 48 4.26 -6.55 -0.46
CA THR A 48 5.57 -6.59 -1.11
C THR A 48 6.30 -5.25 -0.99
N VAL A 49 5.64 -4.13 -1.26
CA VAL A 49 6.26 -2.81 -1.11
C VAL A 49 6.56 -2.51 0.36
N ALA A 50 5.66 -2.82 1.28
CA ALA A 50 5.84 -2.53 2.70
C ALA A 50 6.93 -3.39 3.35
N SER A 51 7.02 -4.69 3.03
CA SER A 51 7.95 -5.61 3.69
C SER A 51 9.30 -5.75 2.95
N GLU A 52 9.28 -5.83 1.62
CA GLU A 52 10.47 -6.21 0.85
C GLU A 52 11.27 -5.01 0.36
N PHE A 53 10.63 -3.85 0.09
CA PHE A 53 11.36 -2.66 -0.34
C PHE A 53 12.08 -2.03 0.85
N ALA A 54 13.37 -1.74 0.68
CA ALA A 54 14.12 -1.00 1.69
C ALA A 54 13.73 0.48 1.69
N GLN A 55 13.41 1.04 2.86
CA GLN A 55 13.19 2.47 2.99
C GLN A 55 14.50 3.16 3.30
N GLU A 56 14.92 4.07 2.42
CA GLU A 56 16.13 4.86 2.57
C GLU A 56 15.77 6.34 2.81
N GLY A 57 16.57 7.03 3.62
CA GLY A 57 16.47 8.49 3.74
C GLY A 57 17.20 9.17 2.58
N GLY A 58 16.77 10.38 2.24
CA GLY A 58 17.46 11.18 1.21
C GLY A 58 16.49 11.84 0.22
N GLU A 59 17.04 12.32 -0.88
CA GLU A 59 16.25 12.87 -1.97
C GLU A 59 15.47 11.75 -2.68
N ASN A 60 14.30 12.10 -3.19
CA ASN A 60 13.46 11.18 -3.93
C ASN A 60 14.19 10.63 -5.16
N GLY A 61 14.12 9.31 -5.31
CA GLY A 61 14.69 8.61 -6.45
C GLY A 61 13.80 8.67 -7.69
N SER A 62 14.11 7.83 -8.64
CA SER A 62 13.24 7.60 -9.80
C SER A 62 12.43 6.32 -9.60
N LEU A 63 11.21 6.27 -10.12
CA LEU A 63 10.40 5.06 -10.11
C LEU A 63 11.16 3.85 -10.69
N TYR A 64 11.96 4.06 -11.74
CA TYR A 64 12.83 3.04 -12.32
C TYR A 64 13.74 2.42 -11.26
N LYS A 65 14.51 3.24 -10.54
CA LYS A 65 15.41 2.75 -9.50
C LYS A 65 14.66 2.09 -8.35
N THR A 66 13.57 2.71 -7.91
CA THR A 66 12.79 2.18 -6.79
C THR A 66 12.30 0.77 -7.08
N VAL A 67 11.80 0.50 -8.27
CA VAL A 67 11.30 -0.82 -8.64
C VAL A 67 12.44 -1.81 -8.93
N THR A 68 13.48 -1.39 -9.66
CA THR A 68 14.56 -2.30 -10.04
C THR A 68 15.51 -2.64 -8.88
N GLU A 69 15.70 -1.72 -7.94
CA GLU A 69 16.55 -1.90 -6.77
C GLU A 69 15.75 -2.23 -5.49
N GLN A 70 14.40 -2.19 -5.56
CA GLN A 70 13.47 -2.41 -4.45
C GLN A 70 13.81 -1.56 -3.22
N LYS A 71 14.08 -0.27 -3.45
CA LYS A 71 14.42 0.66 -2.38
C LYS A 71 14.13 2.11 -2.76
N GLY A 72 13.92 2.96 -1.76
CA GLY A 72 13.71 4.39 -1.97
C GLY A 72 13.22 5.11 -0.72
N SER A 73 12.95 6.40 -0.88
CA SER A 73 12.33 7.22 0.15
C SER A 73 10.86 6.80 0.42
N ALA A 74 10.25 7.32 1.46
CA ALA A 74 8.82 7.09 1.71
C ALA A 74 7.94 7.53 0.52
N GLU A 75 8.31 8.62 -0.15
CA GLU A 75 7.62 9.08 -1.36
C GLU A 75 7.82 8.14 -2.54
N ASP A 76 9.03 7.55 -2.69
CA ASP A 76 9.32 6.59 -3.74
C ASP A 76 8.53 5.29 -3.54
N LEU A 77 8.37 4.83 -2.29
CA LEU A 77 7.53 3.68 -1.97
C LEU A 77 6.07 3.94 -2.35
N ALA A 78 5.55 5.13 -2.03
CA ALA A 78 4.19 5.52 -2.45
C ALA A 78 4.05 5.58 -3.98
N ASN A 79 5.06 6.11 -4.69
CA ASN A 79 5.08 6.11 -6.15
C ASN A 79 5.08 4.70 -6.73
N ALA A 80 5.92 3.80 -6.16
CA ALA A 80 6.02 2.42 -6.61
C ALA A 80 4.69 1.67 -6.39
N LEU A 81 4.10 1.79 -5.20
CA LEU A 81 2.81 1.15 -4.90
C LEU A 81 1.70 1.64 -5.83
N THR A 82 1.59 2.97 -6.01
CA THR A 82 0.60 3.55 -6.93
C THR A 82 0.79 3.02 -8.36
N TYR A 83 2.03 2.99 -8.84
CA TYR A 83 2.35 2.45 -10.17
C TYR A 83 1.97 0.98 -10.30
N LEU A 84 2.35 0.15 -9.31
CA LEU A 84 2.04 -1.28 -9.32
C LEU A 84 0.53 -1.54 -9.28
N PHE A 85 -0.23 -0.76 -8.52
CA PHE A 85 -1.69 -0.84 -8.51
C PHE A 85 -2.27 -0.57 -9.92
N VAL A 86 -1.87 0.54 -10.53
CA VAL A 86 -2.35 0.91 -11.88
C VAL A 86 -2.00 -0.15 -12.92
N GLN A 87 -0.77 -0.69 -12.89
CA GLN A 87 -0.34 -1.75 -13.81
C GLN A 87 -1.12 -3.05 -13.64
N ASN A 88 -1.73 -3.27 -12.47
CA ASN A 88 -2.54 -4.46 -12.19
C ASN A 88 -4.06 -4.19 -12.27
N GLY A 89 -4.46 -3.07 -12.88
CA GLY A 89 -5.85 -2.73 -13.16
C GLY A 89 -6.59 -2.09 -11.99
N ILE A 90 -5.90 -1.70 -10.93
CA ILE A 90 -6.46 -0.99 -9.79
C ILE A 90 -6.33 0.52 -10.04
N SER A 91 -7.45 1.24 -10.04
CA SER A 91 -7.44 2.71 -10.16
C SER A 91 -6.78 3.31 -8.92
N ALA A 92 -5.69 4.04 -9.08
CA ALA A 92 -4.92 4.56 -7.95
C ALA A 92 -4.24 5.88 -8.27
N ASP A 93 -4.11 6.72 -7.23
CA ASP A 93 -3.42 8.01 -7.27
C ASP A 93 -2.42 8.11 -6.12
N ARG A 94 -1.31 8.80 -6.36
CA ARG A 94 -0.47 9.25 -5.26
C ARG A 94 -1.07 10.49 -4.61
N VAL A 95 -1.26 10.43 -3.32
CA VAL A 95 -1.75 11.55 -2.50
C VAL A 95 -0.59 12.11 -1.68
N SER A 96 -0.57 13.43 -1.50
CA SER A 96 0.37 14.11 -0.62
C SER A 96 -0.38 14.87 0.46
N GLY A 97 0.15 14.88 1.65
CA GLY A 97 -0.43 15.56 2.79
C GLY A 97 0.60 15.79 3.89
N MET A 98 0.10 16.03 5.10
CA MET A 98 0.92 16.28 6.27
C MET A 98 0.64 15.24 7.36
N VAL A 99 1.68 14.83 8.07
CA VAL A 99 1.59 14.12 9.34
C VAL A 99 2.32 14.98 10.37
N GLY A 100 1.58 15.66 11.21
CA GLY A 100 2.14 16.77 11.99
C GLY A 100 2.69 17.85 11.07
N GLU A 101 3.96 18.20 11.22
CA GLU A 101 4.67 19.18 10.38
C GLU A 101 5.42 18.52 9.20
N SER A 102 5.40 17.22 9.09
CA SER A 102 6.13 16.49 8.07
C SER A 102 5.28 16.21 6.85
N LYS A 103 5.81 16.54 5.66
CA LYS A 103 5.19 16.14 4.39
C LYS A 103 5.26 14.64 4.24
N ARG A 104 4.14 14.07 3.79
CA ARG A 104 4.01 12.63 3.51
C ARG A 104 3.33 12.42 2.17
N SER A 105 3.68 11.33 1.53
CA SER A 105 2.96 10.82 0.36
C SER A 105 2.54 9.39 0.61
N TRP A 106 1.34 9.05 0.16
CA TRP A 106 0.79 7.69 0.23
C TRP A 106 -0.04 7.41 -1.02
N THR A 107 -0.53 6.20 -1.15
CA THR A 107 -1.39 5.78 -2.26
C THR A 107 -2.85 5.88 -1.85
N ALA A 108 -3.72 6.39 -2.71
CA ALA A 108 -5.16 6.21 -2.62
C ALA A 108 -5.62 5.37 -3.82
N ALA A 109 -6.44 4.36 -3.58
CA ALA A 109 -6.90 3.47 -4.64
C ALA A 109 -8.37 3.11 -4.48
N GLU A 110 -8.99 2.75 -5.59
CA GLU A 110 -10.38 2.30 -5.63
C GLU A 110 -10.41 0.76 -5.64
N LEU A 111 -11.11 0.18 -4.67
CA LEU A 111 -11.38 -1.24 -4.60
C LEU A 111 -12.89 -1.46 -4.55
N SER A 112 -13.41 -2.21 -5.53
CA SER A 112 -14.85 -2.51 -5.64
C SER A 112 -15.74 -1.26 -5.61
N GLY A 113 -15.30 -0.17 -6.23
CA GLY A 113 -16.01 1.09 -6.32
C GLY A 113 -15.92 2.00 -5.09
N ASN A 114 -15.15 1.61 -4.06
CA ASN A 114 -14.90 2.43 -2.88
C ASN A 114 -13.42 2.83 -2.84
N ARG A 115 -13.16 4.07 -2.41
CA ARG A 115 -11.81 4.62 -2.30
C ARG A 115 -11.24 4.34 -0.91
N TYR A 116 -9.96 3.99 -0.87
CA TYR A 116 -9.20 3.71 0.36
C TYR A 116 -7.79 4.30 0.28
N HIS A 117 -7.16 4.45 1.44
CA HIS A 117 -5.78 4.91 1.56
C HIS A 117 -4.84 3.78 1.99
N PHE A 118 -3.61 3.81 1.46
CA PHE A 118 -2.58 2.80 1.66
C PHE A 118 -1.24 3.50 1.90
N ASP A 119 -0.62 3.33 3.06
CA ASP A 119 0.68 3.91 3.37
C ASP A 119 1.71 2.81 3.69
N ALA A 120 2.34 2.26 2.66
CA ALA A 120 3.34 1.21 2.80
C ALA A 120 4.59 1.67 3.57
N ALA A 121 4.95 2.95 3.48
CA ALA A 121 6.09 3.48 4.22
C ALA A 121 5.79 3.62 5.71
N ALA A 122 4.56 4.02 6.08
CA ALA A 122 4.13 4.03 7.48
C ALA A 122 4.04 2.62 8.05
N GLU A 123 3.51 1.66 7.27
CA GLU A 123 3.45 0.25 7.67
C GLU A 123 4.84 -0.31 7.95
N LYS A 124 5.78 -0.08 7.02
CA LYS A 124 7.18 -0.49 7.21
C LYS A 124 7.78 0.07 8.49
N HIS A 125 7.53 1.33 8.79
CA HIS A 125 8.03 1.97 10.00
C HIS A 125 7.39 1.40 11.28
N ALA A 126 6.09 1.09 11.25
CA ALA A 126 5.33 0.66 12.40
C ALA A 126 5.46 -0.83 12.71
N THR A 127 5.52 -1.67 11.69
CA THR A 127 5.41 -3.13 11.82
C THR A 127 6.50 -3.90 11.03
N ASP A 128 7.50 -3.20 10.53
CA ASP A 128 8.50 -3.71 9.58
C ASP A 128 7.87 -4.26 8.27
N GLY A 129 6.67 -3.76 7.96
CA GLY A 129 5.90 -4.16 6.78
C GLY A 129 5.11 -5.46 6.94
N HIS A 130 5.03 -6.01 8.15
CA HIS A 130 4.33 -7.27 8.42
C HIS A 130 2.88 -7.09 8.90
N GLY A 131 2.47 -5.89 9.27
CA GLY A 131 1.10 -5.58 9.67
C GLY A 131 0.23 -5.06 8.53
N LEU A 132 -0.99 -4.67 8.88
CA LEU A 132 -1.99 -4.09 7.96
C LEU A 132 -2.65 -2.83 8.55
N GLN A 133 -1.96 -2.13 9.45
CA GLN A 133 -2.50 -0.94 10.13
C GLN A 133 -2.75 0.23 9.18
N TYR A 134 -2.01 0.27 8.08
CA TYR A 134 -2.09 1.34 7.08
C TYR A 134 -2.60 0.84 5.72
N PHE A 135 -3.27 -0.31 5.71
CA PHE A 135 -3.89 -0.90 4.53
C PHE A 135 -5.37 -0.55 4.46
N GLY A 136 -5.82 0.01 3.36
CA GLY A 136 -7.25 0.18 3.07
C GLY A 136 -7.98 1.16 4.02
N MET A 137 -7.28 2.15 4.54
CA MET A 137 -7.84 3.11 5.51
C MET A 137 -8.95 3.97 4.89
N SER A 138 -10.03 4.19 5.66
CA SER A 138 -10.98 5.27 5.39
C SER A 138 -10.37 6.65 5.67
N ASP A 139 -11.08 7.72 5.34
CA ASP A 139 -10.68 9.08 5.74
C ASP A 139 -10.65 9.23 7.27
N GLU A 140 -11.54 8.55 7.99
CA GLU A 140 -11.57 8.57 9.44
C GLU A 140 -10.36 7.84 10.04
N ALA A 141 -10.07 6.63 9.57
CA ALA A 141 -8.91 5.85 10.03
C ALA A 141 -7.60 6.56 9.66
N ARG A 142 -7.50 7.09 8.44
CA ARG A 142 -6.37 7.90 8.01
C ARG A 142 -6.16 9.11 8.91
N GLY A 143 -7.23 9.80 9.29
CA GLY A 143 -7.16 10.94 10.21
C GLY A 143 -6.67 10.57 11.61
N LYS A 144 -6.87 9.32 12.03
CA LYS A 144 -6.39 8.79 13.32
C LYS A 144 -5.02 8.14 13.21
N ALA A 145 -4.65 7.64 12.03
CA ALA A 145 -3.38 6.98 11.78
C ALA A 145 -2.25 8.01 11.74
N GLY A 146 -1.20 7.72 12.43
CA GLY A 146 -0.04 8.59 12.53
C GLY A 146 0.10 9.18 13.93
N SER A 147 1.09 8.73 14.63
CA SER A 147 1.49 9.28 15.92
C SER A 147 2.68 10.21 15.71
N PRO A 148 2.65 11.42 16.24
CA PRO A 148 1.68 11.96 17.20
C PRO A 148 0.50 12.72 16.58
N ALA A 149 0.43 12.90 15.26
CA ALA A 149 -0.59 13.73 14.64
C ALA A 149 -1.33 12.99 13.51
N PRO A 150 -2.62 13.26 13.30
CA PRO A 150 -3.40 12.64 12.25
C PRO A 150 -2.91 13.07 10.86
N TYR A 151 -3.15 12.23 9.85
CA TYR A 151 -2.95 12.59 8.46
C TYR A 151 -3.88 13.74 8.07
N THR A 152 -3.36 14.68 7.30
CA THR A 152 -4.14 15.74 6.66
C THR A 152 -3.82 15.77 5.18
N VAL A 153 -4.81 16.02 4.37
CA VAL A 153 -4.60 16.22 2.92
C VAL A 153 -4.05 17.62 2.70
N GLY A 154 -2.92 17.72 2.03
CA GLY A 154 -2.30 18.99 1.69
C GLY A 154 -2.93 19.62 0.45
N GLU A 155 -2.71 20.94 0.28
CA GLU A 155 -2.99 21.63 -0.97
C GLU A 155 -1.90 21.28 -2.00
N GLY A 156 -2.30 20.97 -3.23
CA GLY A 156 -1.36 20.71 -4.33
C GLY A 156 -1.96 19.85 -5.44
N SER A 157 -1.13 19.53 -6.43
CA SER A 157 -1.54 18.80 -7.64
C SER A 157 -2.01 17.35 -7.39
N TYR A 158 -1.99 16.90 -6.16
CA TYR A 158 -2.45 15.57 -5.72
C TYR A 158 -3.40 15.66 -4.54
N ALA A 159 -4.07 16.81 -4.34
CA ALA A 159 -5.13 16.91 -3.35
C ALA A 159 -6.23 15.90 -3.70
N VAL A 160 -6.67 15.12 -2.72
CA VAL A 160 -7.89 14.31 -2.86
C VAL A 160 -9.03 15.28 -3.15
N GLN A 161 -9.70 15.10 -4.27
CA GLN A 161 -10.87 15.91 -4.58
C GLN A 161 -11.96 15.59 -3.57
N GLN A 162 -12.70 16.60 -3.12
CA GLN A 162 -13.73 16.42 -2.07
C GLN A 162 -14.85 15.45 -2.47
N ASP A 163 -15.06 15.24 -3.76
CA ASP A 163 -16.02 14.30 -4.34
C ASP A 163 -15.56 12.84 -4.36
N THR A 164 -14.34 12.56 -3.91
CA THR A 164 -13.75 11.19 -3.86
C THR A 164 -13.35 10.84 -2.43
N LEU A 165 -14.25 11.02 -1.48
CA LEU A 165 -14.01 10.69 -0.07
C LEU A 165 -13.94 9.17 0.14
N SER A 166 -13.03 8.76 1.02
CA SER A 166 -12.90 7.38 1.49
C SER A 166 -13.76 7.17 2.73
N THR A 167 -15.04 6.89 2.53
CA THR A 167 -16.03 6.78 3.61
C THR A 167 -16.32 5.33 4.03
N ASP A 168 -15.92 4.36 3.24
CA ASP A 168 -16.08 2.94 3.56
C ASP A 168 -15.03 2.54 4.61
N THR A 169 -15.49 1.97 5.72
CA THR A 169 -14.68 1.58 6.88
C THR A 169 -14.40 0.08 6.94
N LYS A 170 -14.68 -0.62 5.84
CA LYS A 170 -14.59 -2.08 5.75
C LYS A 170 -13.28 -2.66 6.28
N PHE A 171 -12.16 -2.00 6.00
CA PHE A 171 -10.84 -2.46 6.41
C PHE A 171 -10.37 -1.88 7.75
N ASP A 172 -10.97 -0.79 8.24
CA ASP A 172 -10.44 -0.01 9.37
C ASP A 172 -10.28 -0.81 10.67
N ALA A 173 -11.18 -1.75 10.95
CA ALA A 173 -11.16 -2.53 12.18
C ALA A 173 -10.62 -3.95 11.99
N VAL A 174 -10.73 -4.52 10.78
CA VAL A 174 -10.45 -5.94 10.53
C VAL A 174 -8.97 -6.27 10.71
N PHE A 175 -8.09 -5.33 10.39
CA PHE A 175 -6.65 -5.57 10.35
C PHE A 175 -5.86 -4.91 11.49
N ALA A 176 -6.52 -4.24 12.42
CA ALA A 176 -5.85 -3.53 13.52
C ALA A 176 -4.92 -4.44 14.34
N ASP A 177 -5.30 -5.71 14.53
CA ASP A 177 -4.59 -6.67 15.35
C ASP A 177 -3.73 -7.66 14.56
N VAL A 178 -3.69 -7.55 13.22
CA VAL A 178 -2.83 -8.40 12.38
C VAL A 178 -1.37 -8.03 12.60
N LYS A 179 -0.58 -9.01 13.04
CA LYS A 179 0.86 -8.85 13.31
C LYS A 179 1.73 -9.33 12.18
N ASP A 180 1.27 -10.34 11.46
CA ASP A 180 1.91 -10.87 10.28
C ASP A 180 0.87 -11.62 9.44
N PHE A 181 1.08 -11.70 8.15
CA PHE A 181 0.20 -12.40 7.23
C PHE A 181 0.92 -12.86 5.98
N THR A 182 0.30 -13.82 5.31
CA THR A 182 0.66 -14.23 3.97
C THR A 182 -0.59 -14.64 3.19
N VAL A 183 -0.48 -14.66 1.88
CA VAL A 183 -1.51 -15.25 1.00
C VAL A 183 -0.89 -16.49 0.38
N ASP A 184 -1.54 -17.63 0.54
CA ASP A 184 -1.06 -18.88 -0.03
C ASP A 184 -1.35 -18.98 -1.54
N VAL A 185 -0.83 -20.02 -2.18
CA VAL A 185 -1.00 -20.23 -3.63
C VAL A 185 -2.45 -20.50 -4.05
N TYR A 186 -3.34 -20.73 -3.10
CA TYR A 186 -4.77 -20.92 -3.31
C TYR A 186 -5.58 -19.65 -3.04
N GLY A 187 -4.93 -18.55 -2.61
CA GLY A 187 -5.57 -17.30 -2.29
C GLY A 187 -6.14 -17.23 -0.87
N HIS A 188 -5.77 -18.14 0.02
CA HIS A 188 -6.16 -18.05 1.40
C HIS A 188 -5.30 -17.01 2.12
N PHE A 189 -5.95 -16.14 2.85
CA PHE A 189 -5.32 -15.19 3.76
C PHE A 189 -5.01 -15.92 5.08
N VAL A 190 -3.73 -16.06 5.39
CA VAL A 190 -3.24 -16.66 6.63
C VAL A 190 -2.61 -15.56 7.46
N TYR A 191 -3.11 -15.34 8.65
CA TYR A 191 -2.67 -14.22 9.48
C TYR A 191 -2.43 -14.63 10.93
N LEU A 192 -1.53 -13.90 11.59
CA LEU A 192 -1.28 -13.93 13.01
C LEU A 192 -1.87 -12.68 13.65
N SER A 193 -2.79 -12.86 14.57
CA SER A 193 -3.36 -11.77 15.36
C SER A 193 -3.09 -11.96 16.85
N THR A 194 -3.18 -10.86 17.59
CA THR A 194 -3.12 -10.89 19.05
C THR A 194 -4.48 -10.52 19.59
N GLU A 195 -5.12 -11.45 20.28
CA GLU A 195 -6.39 -11.21 20.97
C GLU A 195 -6.13 -10.88 22.45
N SER A 196 -6.81 -9.88 22.97
CA SER A 196 -6.84 -9.64 24.41
C SER A 196 -7.89 -10.54 25.06
N SER A 197 -7.49 -11.29 26.07
CA SER A 197 -8.40 -12.07 26.93
C SER A 197 -8.30 -11.60 28.36
N GLU A 198 -9.26 -12.03 29.21
CA GLU A 198 -9.22 -11.74 30.66
C GLU A 198 -7.92 -12.27 31.31
N ASP A 199 -7.32 -13.30 30.73
CA ASP A 199 -6.07 -13.94 31.20
C ASP A 199 -4.79 -13.37 30.56
N GLY A 200 -4.90 -12.36 29.69
CA GLY A 200 -3.79 -11.74 28.98
C GLY A 200 -3.95 -11.79 27.45
N TYR A 201 -2.83 -11.62 26.73
CA TYR A 201 -2.81 -11.66 25.28
C TYR A 201 -2.60 -13.08 24.79
N GLN A 202 -3.39 -13.50 23.82
CA GLN A 202 -3.23 -14.77 23.11
C GLN A 202 -2.95 -14.50 21.64
N ASN A 203 -2.01 -15.25 21.05
CA ASN A 203 -1.77 -15.23 19.63
C ASN A 203 -2.64 -16.29 18.98
N SER A 204 -3.37 -15.91 17.93
CA SER A 204 -4.16 -16.83 17.12
C SER A 204 -3.69 -16.81 15.68
N ILE A 205 -3.86 -17.94 14.99
CA ILE A 205 -3.61 -18.06 13.54
C ILE A 205 -4.96 -18.25 12.88
N GLY A 206 -5.36 -17.27 12.07
CA GLY A 206 -6.55 -17.35 11.23
C GLY A 206 -6.21 -17.81 9.81
N THR A 207 -7.10 -18.57 9.21
CA THR A 207 -7.05 -18.95 7.78
C THR A 207 -8.41 -18.71 7.16
N GLU A 208 -8.49 -17.72 6.31
CA GLU A 208 -9.74 -17.35 5.62
C GLU A 208 -9.44 -16.94 4.18
N SER A 209 -10.44 -16.96 3.31
CA SER A 209 -10.29 -16.19 2.08
C SER A 209 -10.27 -14.70 2.47
N PHE A 210 -9.43 -13.91 1.81
CA PHE A 210 -9.36 -12.47 2.09
C PHE A 210 -10.72 -11.80 1.98
N THR A 211 -11.53 -12.20 1.01
CA THR A 211 -12.91 -11.72 0.84
C THR A 211 -13.81 -12.10 2.02
N ALA A 212 -13.64 -13.27 2.62
CA ALA A 212 -14.40 -13.67 3.79
C ALA A 212 -13.93 -12.94 5.06
N ALA A 213 -12.64 -12.68 5.21
CA ALA A 213 -12.09 -11.93 6.34
C ALA A 213 -12.60 -10.48 6.40
N VAL A 214 -12.91 -9.88 5.25
CA VAL A 214 -13.39 -8.50 5.12
C VAL A 214 -14.87 -8.39 4.74
N GLY A 215 -15.56 -9.53 4.57
CA GLY A 215 -16.96 -9.64 4.14
C GLY A 215 -17.96 -9.23 5.12
#